data_f6551bd296beb933e201149600fc9e21
#
_entry.id   f6551bd296beb933e201149600fc9e21
#
_cell.length_a   1.000
_cell.length_b   1.000
_cell.length_c   1.000
_cell.angle_alpha   90.00
_cell.angle_beta   90.00
_cell.angle_gamma   90.00
#
_symmetry.space_group_name_H-M   'P 1'
#
loop_
_entity.id
_entity.type
_entity.pdbx_description
1 polymer ?
#
loop_
_entity_poly.entity_id
_entity_poly.type
_entity_poly.pdbx_seq_one_letter_code
_entity_poly.pdbx_strand_id
1 'polypeptide(L)'
;MKYIVTKQENGTEEIFIFPRAVHHKDMAQAVEHLKHHPDDGSGWRRLHREPISAGFVEGGKCVGNSESLMLASRPEDTALLPWMNRELSQPPSVDNTPA
;
A
#
# COMPACT_ATOMS: atom_id res chain seq x y z
N MET A 1 -8.00 -6.27 -8.74
CA MET A 1 -7.98 -5.16 -7.79
C MET A 1 -6.97 -4.12 -8.22
N LYS A 2 -7.18 -2.91 -7.81
CA LYS A 2 -6.24 -1.82 -8.06
C LYS A 2 -5.39 -1.56 -6.83
N TYR A 3 -4.27 -0.87 -7.01
CA TYR A 3 -3.46 -0.47 -5.88
C TYR A 3 -2.78 0.88 -6.15
N ILE A 4 -2.41 1.54 -5.06
CA ILE A 4 -1.47 2.66 -5.10
C ILE A 4 -0.44 2.46 -4.00
N VAL A 5 0.76 2.98 -4.21
CA VAL A 5 1.78 3.06 -3.18
C VAL A 5 2.04 4.52 -2.92
N THR A 6 2.04 4.89 -1.65
CA THR A 6 2.33 6.26 -1.24
C THR A 6 3.58 6.27 -0.38
N LYS A 7 4.25 7.42 -0.38
CA LYS A 7 5.45 7.61 0.39
C LYS A 7 5.24 8.75 1.37
N GLN A 8 5.55 8.51 2.64
CA GLN A 8 5.48 9.52 3.67
C GLN A 8 6.75 10.37 3.66
N GLU A 9 6.71 11.48 4.38
CA GLU A 9 7.86 12.38 4.46
C GLU A 9 9.11 11.68 4.99
N ASN A 10 8.92 10.72 5.87
CA ASN A 10 10.05 9.98 6.44
C ASN A 10 10.58 8.88 5.53
N GLY A 11 10.02 8.74 4.33
CA GLY A 11 10.45 7.73 3.38
C GLY A 11 9.71 6.40 3.45
N THR A 12 8.83 6.23 4.42
CA THR A 12 8.04 5.00 4.55
C THR A 12 7.07 4.86 3.39
N GLU A 13 7.06 3.69 2.76
CA GLU A 13 6.14 3.39 1.67
C GLU A 13 5.01 2.51 2.17
N GLU A 14 3.80 2.86 1.75
CA GLU A 14 2.60 2.11 2.12
C GLU A 14 1.82 1.75 0.87
N ILE A 15 1.30 0.52 0.82
CA ILE A 15 0.48 0.10 -0.29
C ILE A 15 -0.99 0.06 0.14
N PHE A 16 -1.86 0.54 -0.74
CA PHE A 16 -3.31 0.53 -0.51
C PHE A 16 -3.97 -0.21 -1.66
N ILE A 17 -4.69 -1.27 -1.34
CA ILE A 17 -5.38 -2.11 -2.32
C ILE A 17 -6.86 -1.80 -2.25
N PHE A 18 -7.49 -1.63 -3.40
CA PHE A 18 -8.88 -1.20 -3.43
C PHE A 18 -9.61 -1.79 -4.63
N PRO A 19 -10.96 -1.78 -4.62
CA PRO A 19 -11.75 -2.37 -5.70
C PRO A 19 -11.55 -1.68 -7.04
N ARG A 20 -11.72 -2.45 -8.10
CA ARG A 20 -11.55 -1.92 -9.45
C ARG A 20 -12.53 -0.81 -9.79
N ALA A 21 -13.67 -0.76 -9.10
CA ALA A 21 -14.67 0.27 -9.36
C ALA A 21 -14.25 1.66 -8.92
N VAL A 22 -13.26 1.75 -8.03
CA VAL A 22 -12.75 3.03 -7.53
C VAL A 22 -11.61 3.47 -8.42
N HIS A 23 -11.63 4.75 -8.81
CA HIS A 23 -10.54 5.30 -9.63
C HIS A 23 -9.31 5.53 -8.78
N HIS A 24 -8.13 5.34 -9.38
CA HIS A 24 -6.87 5.57 -8.67
C HIS A 24 -6.80 6.98 -8.09
N LYS A 25 -7.27 7.97 -8.85
CA LYS A 25 -7.22 9.36 -8.40
C LYS A 25 -8.08 9.57 -7.17
N ASP A 26 -9.27 8.97 -7.15
CA ASP A 26 -10.16 9.09 -6.00
C ASP A 26 -9.56 8.43 -4.77
N MET A 27 -8.93 7.26 -4.95
CA MET A 27 -8.29 6.58 -3.84
C MET A 27 -7.11 7.38 -3.31
N ALA A 28 -6.32 7.97 -4.21
CA ALA A 28 -5.20 8.79 -3.80
C ALA A 28 -5.66 9.98 -2.95
N GLN A 29 -6.76 10.62 -3.33
CA GLN A 29 -7.32 11.71 -2.54
C GLN A 29 -7.81 11.25 -1.19
N ALA A 30 -8.45 10.08 -1.13
CA ALA A 30 -8.92 9.54 0.13
C ALA A 30 -7.75 9.25 1.07
N VAL A 31 -6.67 8.72 0.53
CA VAL A 31 -5.49 8.38 1.34
C VAL A 31 -4.83 9.63 1.91
N GLU A 32 -4.85 10.73 1.16
CA GLU A 32 -4.29 11.98 1.65
C GLU A 32 -5.01 12.49 2.90
N HIS A 33 -6.26 12.07 3.09
CA HIS A 33 -7.04 12.54 4.23
C HIS A 33 -7.00 11.59 5.42
N LEU A 34 -6.28 10.49 5.33
CA LEU A 34 -6.12 9.59 6.45
C LEU A 34 -5.30 10.25 7.54
N LYS A 35 -5.69 10.01 8.78
CA LYS A 35 -5.01 10.59 9.94
C LYS A 35 -4.22 9.52 10.65
N HIS A 36 -3.22 9.97 11.36
CA HIS A 36 -2.35 9.10 12.13
C HIS A 36 -2.36 9.53 13.59
N HIS A 37 -2.44 8.57 14.49
CA HIS A 37 -2.36 8.84 15.94
C HIS A 37 -1.02 8.31 16.43
N PRO A 38 -0.03 9.18 16.56
CA PRO A 38 1.29 8.72 17.00
C PRO A 38 1.28 8.31 18.46
N ASP A 39 2.20 7.43 18.82
CA ASP A 39 2.28 6.92 20.18
C ASP A 39 2.85 7.93 21.17
N ASP A 40 3.24 9.10 20.69
CA ASP A 40 3.83 10.12 21.57
C ASP A 40 2.79 10.96 22.31
N GLY A 41 1.51 10.67 22.13
CA GLY A 41 0.47 11.38 22.86
C GLY A 41 0.07 12.71 22.27
N SER A 42 0.57 13.05 21.10
CA SER A 42 0.28 14.36 20.51
C SER A 42 -1.11 14.44 19.87
N GLY A 43 -1.85 13.34 19.82
CA GLY A 43 -3.17 13.32 19.23
C GLY A 43 -3.15 13.01 17.74
N TRP A 44 -4.33 13.08 17.13
CA TRP A 44 -4.45 12.75 15.71
C TRP A 44 -3.87 13.85 14.85
N ARG A 45 -3.16 13.45 13.80
CA ARG A 45 -2.67 14.42 12.81
C ARG A 45 -2.61 13.76 11.46
N ARG A 46 -2.65 14.59 10.41
CA ARG A 46 -2.55 14.11 9.04
C ARG A 46 -1.10 13.84 8.69
N LEU A 47 -0.85 12.69 8.08
CA LEU A 47 0.46 12.43 7.48
C LEU A 47 0.42 12.84 6.03
N HIS A 48 1.51 13.44 5.57
CA HIS A 48 1.66 13.74 4.16
C HIS A 48 2.01 12.44 3.43
N ARG A 49 1.20 12.09 2.43
CA ARG A 49 1.40 10.88 1.62
C ARG A 49 1.36 11.25 0.16
N GLU A 50 2.42 10.92 -0.54
CA GLU A 50 2.52 11.22 -1.96
C GLU A 50 2.45 9.92 -2.77
N PRO A 51 1.53 9.79 -3.75
CA PRO A 51 1.51 8.60 -4.59
C PRO A 51 2.78 8.53 -5.43
N ILE A 52 3.43 7.37 -5.42
CA ILE A 52 4.66 7.18 -6.17
C ILE A 52 4.57 6.07 -7.20
N SER A 53 3.61 5.14 -7.04
CA SER A 53 3.37 4.11 -8.03
C SER A 53 1.92 3.67 -7.94
N ALA A 54 1.41 3.07 -9.00
CA ALA A 54 0.02 2.65 -9.06
C ALA A 54 -0.17 1.65 -10.18
N GLY A 55 -1.22 0.85 -10.08
CA GLY A 55 -1.54 -0.13 -11.11
C GLY A 55 -2.61 -1.10 -10.62
N PHE A 56 -2.41 -2.36 -10.93
CA PHE A 56 -3.36 -3.42 -10.63
C PHE A 56 -2.64 -4.57 -9.95
N VAL A 57 -3.41 -5.31 -9.13
CA VAL A 57 -2.90 -6.53 -8.52
C VAL A 57 -3.54 -7.70 -9.25
N GLU A 58 -2.72 -8.48 -9.92
CA GLU A 58 -3.17 -9.63 -10.71
C GLU A 58 -2.22 -10.79 -10.48
N GLY A 59 -2.79 -11.96 -10.18
CA GLY A 59 -1.97 -13.15 -9.96
C GLY A 59 -0.95 -12.99 -8.84
N GLY A 60 -1.26 -12.18 -7.85
CA GLY A 60 -0.36 -11.96 -6.72
C GLY A 60 0.78 -11.00 -7.03
N LYS A 61 0.70 -10.27 -8.13
CA LYS A 61 1.75 -9.33 -8.53
C LYS A 61 1.15 -7.97 -8.86
N CYS A 62 1.98 -6.94 -8.70
CA CYS A 62 1.62 -5.58 -9.05
C CYS A 62 2.03 -5.33 -10.50
N VAL A 63 1.07 -4.95 -11.34
CA VAL A 63 1.30 -4.79 -12.79
C VAL A 63 0.56 -3.55 -13.30
N GLY A 64 0.91 -3.12 -14.51
CA GLY A 64 0.15 -2.09 -15.21
C GLY A 64 0.48 -0.68 -14.77
N ASN A 65 -0.49 0.20 -14.95
CA ASN A 65 -0.30 1.61 -14.63
C ASN A 65 -1.63 2.28 -14.34
N SER A 66 -1.57 3.53 -13.86
CA SER A 66 -2.73 4.38 -13.67
C SER A 66 -2.60 5.59 -14.57
N GLU A 67 -3.52 5.72 -15.51
CA GLU A 67 -3.51 6.89 -16.39
C GLU A 67 -3.91 8.15 -15.65
N SER A 68 -4.86 8.04 -14.72
CA SER A 68 -5.33 9.23 -14.01
C SER A 68 -4.27 9.83 -13.09
N LEU A 69 -3.34 9.03 -12.60
CA LEU A 69 -2.25 9.51 -11.76
C LEU A 69 -0.94 9.65 -12.55
N MET A 70 -0.91 9.13 -13.78
CA MET A 70 0.29 9.12 -14.61
C MET A 70 1.44 8.40 -13.90
N LEU A 71 1.11 7.31 -13.21
CA LEU A 71 2.06 6.49 -12.49
C LEU A 71 1.98 5.06 -12.98
N ALA A 72 3.09 4.36 -12.95
CA ALA A 72 3.17 2.96 -13.36
C ALA A 72 3.51 2.10 -12.15
N SER A 73 3.28 0.79 -12.29
CA SER A 73 3.71 -0.16 -11.28
C SER A 73 5.24 -0.27 -11.30
N ARG A 74 5.81 -0.60 -10.14
CA ARG A 74 7.24 -0.84 -10.01
C ARG A 74 7.45 -2.31 -9.62
N PRO A 75 8.58 -2.91 -10.03
CA PRO A 75 8.83 -4.31 -9.64
C PRO A 75 8.81 -4.50 -8.13
N GLU A 76 9.30 -3.54 -7.36
CA GLU A 76 9.36 -3.64 -5.91
C GLU A 76 7.99 -3.55 -5.24
N ASP A 77 6.96 -3.10 -5.96
CA ASP A 77 5.63 -2.95 -5.34
C ASP A 77 5.05 -4.30 -4.91
N THR A 78 5.37 -5.35 -5.63
CA THR A 78 4.87 -6.69 -5.29
C THR A 78 5.29 -7.10 -3.89
N ALA A 79 6.48 -6.71 -3.47
CA ALA A 79 6.97 -7.06 -2.14
C ALA A 79 6.22 -6.32 -1.03
N LEU A 80 5.50 -5.27 -1.35
CA LEU A 80 4.72 -4.53 -0.36
C LEU A 80 3.35 -5.15 -0.11
N LEU A 81 2.92 -6.10 -0.93
CA LEU A 81 1.61 -6.72 -0.76
C LEU A 81 1.53 -7.41 0.59
N PRO A 82 0.37 -7.32 1.28
CA PRO A 82 0.27 -7.84 2.64
C PRO A 82 0.64 -9.31 2.78
N TRP A 83 0.22 -10.12 1.79
CA TRP A 83 0.51 -11.55 1.89
C TRP A 83 2.00 -11.85 1.67
N MET A 84 2.71 -11.01 0.91
CA MET A 84 4.15 -11.19 0.76
C MET A 84 4.88 -10.89 2.06
N ASN A 85 4.49 -9.80 2.72
CA ASN A 85 5.08 -9.48 4.01
C ASN A 85 4.84 -10.56 5.03
N ARG A 86 3.65 -11.15 5.01
CA ARG A 86 3.34 -12.23 5.93
C ARG A 86 4.25 -13.43 5.71
N GLU A 87 4.48 -13.77 4.45
CA GLU A 87 5.38 -14.88 4.14
C GLU A 87 6.80 -14.62 4.58
N LEU A 88 7.24 -13.37 4.45
CA LEU A 88 8.61 -13.02 4.83
C LEU A 88 8.80 -12.92 6.32
N SER A 89 7.75 -12.55 7.05
CA SER A 89 7.91 -12.28 8.48
C SER A 89 7.56 -13.45 9.36
N GLN A 90 6.91 -14.48 8.85
CA GLN A 90 6.48 -15.62 9.66
C GLN A 90 7.27 -16.86 9.29
N PRO A 91 7.95 -17.47 10.26
CA PRO A 91 8.60 -18.74 9.99
C PRO A 91 7.55 -19.79 9.66
N PRO A 92 7.82 -20.66 8.73
CA PRO A 92 6.83 -21.64 8.34
C PRO A 92 6.43 -22.55 9.47
N SER A 93 7.31 -22.79 10.39
CA SER A 93 7.00 -23.71 11.45
C SER A 93 6.02 -23.15 12.46
N VAL A 94 5.83 -21.88 12.45
CA VAL A 94 4.96 -21.30 13.46
C VAL A 94 3.54 -21.57 13.18
N ASP A 95 3.28 -21.58 11.92
CA ASP A 95 1.97 -21.71 11.61
C ASP A 95 1.48 -22.96 11.91
N ASN A 96 2.21 -23.71 11.96
CA ASN A 96 1.71 -24.83 12.15
C ASN A 96 1.65 -25.27 13.38
N THR A 97 1.98 -24.77 13.98
CA THR A 97 1.95 -25.13 14.97
C THR A 97 1.40 -25.34 15.55
N PRO A 98 1.32 -25.78 15.68
CA PRO A 98 1.22 -26.25 16.27
C PRO A 98 1.12 -26.89 16.37
N ALA A 99 1.36 -27.05 16.11
CA ALA A 99 1.24 -27.72 16.16
C ALA A 99 1.10 -28.16 16.24
#